data_e19755a1c299e31305c880a18138eaf9
#
_entry.id   e19755a1c299e31305c880a18138eaf9
#
_cell.length_a   1.000
_cell.length_b   1.000
_cell.length_c   1.000
_cell.angle_alpha   90.00
_cell.angle_beta   90.00
_cell.angle_gamma   90.00
#
_symmetry.space_group_name_H-M   'P 1'
#
loop_
_entity.id
_entity.type
_entity.pdbx_description
1 polymer ?
#
loop_
_entity_poly.entity_id
_entity_poly.type
_entity_poly.pdbx_seq_one_letter_code
_entity_poly.pdbx_strand_id
1 'polypeptide(L)'
;PLIAKNFGRSLGTKGKMPNPKAGMIVPPGATLKPVMEKMQNMIRLTTKSELVVKGQIGTESMSDDDLAENIKHVYDKLSNSLPQHEHNIKNSFLKLTMGKPALLGGKAWNQKLLSQKQKREQLRN
;
A
#
# COMPACT_ATOMS: atom_id res chain seq x y z
N PRO A 1 -18.12 2.58 21.44
CA PRO A 1 -19.57 2.77 21.16
C PRO A 1 -19.96 4.25 21.11
N LEU A 2 -19.49 5.13 22.02
CA LEU A 2 -19.86 6.55 22.08
C LEU A 2 -19.49 7.33 20.79
N ILE A 3 -18.30 7.12 20.23
CA ILE A 3 -17.85 7.74 18.99
C ILE A 3 -18.74 7.33 17.81
N ALA A 4 -19.09 6.05 17.75
CA ALA A 4 -19.98 5.53 16.70
C ALA A 4 -21.40 6.11 16.82
N LYS A 5 -21.92 6.30 18.04
CA LYS A 5 -23.24 6.88 18.29
C LYS A 5 -23.31 8.36 17.89
N ASN A 6 -22.32 9.15 18.27
CA ASN A 6 -22.36 10.61 18.09
C ASN A 6 -21.80 11.06 16.71
N PHE A 7 -20.76 10.40 16.21
CA PHE A 7 -20.03 10.79 15.00
C PHE A 7 -20.07 9.76 13.86
N GLY A 8 -20.80 8.66 14.05
CA GLY A 8 -20.84 7.54 13.10
C GLY A 8 -21.24 7.96 11.69
N ARG A 9 -22.23 8.83 11.57
CA ARG A 9 -22.70 9.32 10.27
C ARG A 9 -21.64 10.17 9.57
N SER A 10 -20.99 11.09 10.27
CA SER A 10 -19.97 11.98 9.72
C SER A 10 -18.67 11.25 9.37
N LEU A 11 -18.22 10.34 10.25
CA LEU A 11 -17.00 9.57 10.05
C LEU A 11 -17.18 8.44 9.04
N GLY A 12 -18.37 7.85 8.99
CA GLY A 12 -18.72 6.77 8.07
C GLY A 12 -18.70 7.23 6.61
N THR A 13 -19.33 8.37 6.29
CA THR A 13 -19.33 8.94 4.94
C THR A 13 -17.92 9.30 4.45
N LYS A 14 -17.06 9.79 5.34
CA LYS A 14 -15.67 10.13 5.04
C LYS A 14 -14.71 8.91 5.04
N GLY A 15 -15.20 7.72 5.35
CA GLY A 15 -14.37 6.51 5.45
C GLY A 15 -13.35 6.52 6.59
N LYS A 16 -13.50 7.42 7.56
CA LYS A 16 -12.58 7.61 8.70
C LYS A 16 -13.03 6.87 9.98
N MET A 17 -14.01 5.98 9.86
CA MET A 17 -14.47 5.18 10.99
C MET A 17 -13.37 4.23 11.47
N PRO A 18 -13.05 4.18 12.78
CA PRO A 18 -12.06 3.25 13.31
C PRO A 18 -12.53 1.80 13.10
N ASN A 19 -11.63 0.97 12.58
CA ASN A 19 -11.92 -0.44 12.30
C ASN A 19 -11.31 -1.33 13.41
N PRO A 20 -12.12 -2.11 14.13
CA PRO A 20 -11.61 -3.02 15.16
C PRO A 20 -10.66 -4.08 14.60
N LYS A 21 -10.90 -4.57 13.39
CA LYS A 21 -10.04 -5.58 12.73
C LYS A 21 -8.65 -5.04 12.38
N ALA A 22 -8.50 -3.74 12.22
CA ALA A 22 -7.21 -3.09 11.96
C ALA A 22 -6.43 -2.74 13.25
N GLY A 23 -6.92 -3.14 14.44
CA GLY A 23 -6.27 -2.84 15.71
C GLY A 23 -6.40 -1.38 16.14
N MET A 24 -7.37 -0.64 15.60
CA MET A 24 -7.62 0.77 15.95
C MET A 24 -8.36 0.95 17.28
N ILE A 25 -8.85 -0.13 17.87
CA ILE A 25 -9.50 -0.12 19.17
C ILE A 25 -8.53 -0.71 20.19
N VAL A 26 -8.14 0.11 21.14
CA VAL A 26 -7.19 -0.23 22.20
C VAL A 26 -7.95 -0.44 23.49
N PRO A 27 -7.69 -1.51 24.26
CA PRO A 27 -8.29 -1.71 25.57
C PRO A 27 -7.81 -0.62 26.54
N PRO A 28 -8.63 -0.26 27.54
CA PRO A 28 -8.24 0.70 28.56
C PRO A 28 -7.01 0.19 29.33
N GLY A 29 -5.99 1.04 29.46
CA GLY A 29 -4.73 0.71 30.14
C GLY A 29 -3.55 0.31 29.25
N ALA A 30 -3.76 0.14 27.95
CA ALA A 30 -2.65 -0.12 27.02
C ALA A 30 -1.90 1.17 26.64
N THR A 31 -0.59 1.05 26.43
CA THR A 31 0.25 2.16 25.96
C THR A 31 -0.12 2.57 24.54
N LEU A 32 -0.41 3.86 24.35
CA LEU A 32 -0.86 4.39 23.05
C LEU A 32 0.28 4.60 22.05
N LYS A 33 1.52 4.81 22.51
CA LYS A 33 2.68 5.09 21.65
C LYS A 33 2.90 4.06 20.54
N PRO A 34 3.05 2.74 20.82
CA PRO A 34 3.31 1.75 19.77
C PRO A 34 2.13 1.60 18.80
N VAL A 35 0.90 1.88 19.26
CA VAL A 35 -0.29 1.84 18.40
C VAL A 35 -0.30 3.03 17.44
N MET A 36 0.09 4.21 17.89
CA MET A 36 0.23 5.40 17.05
C MET A 36 1.29 5.21 15.97
N GLU A 37 2.47 4.74 16.32
CA GLU A 37 3.56 4.47 15.37
C GLU A 37 3.14 3.43 14.31
N LYS A 38 2.48 2.36 14.75
CA LYS A 38 1.93 1.35 13.83
C LYS A 38 0.89 1.94 12.88
N MET A 39 0.02 2.83 13.36
CA MET A 39 -1.01 3.46 12.52
C MET A 39 -0.42 4.47 11.53
N GLN A 40 0.62 5.18 11.89
CA GLN A 40 1.31 6.11 10.98
C GLN A 40 1.94 5.38 9.79
N ASN A 41 2.39 4.14 9.99
CA ASN A 41 3.00 3.32 8.97
C ASN A 41 1.99 2.45 8.20
N MET A 42 0.69 2.56 8.49
CA MET A 42 -0.35 1.80 7.81
C MET A 42 -1.05 2.59 6.72
N ILE A 43 -1.13 2.00 5.54
CA ILE A 43 -1.91 2.52 4.42
C ILE A 43 -3.17 1.68 4.25
N ARG A 44 -4.31 2.35 4.10
CA ARG A 44 -5.58 1.69 3.84
C ARG A 44 -5.90 1.77 2.34
N LEU A 45 -5.85 0.63 1.69
CA LEU A 45 -6.28 0.48 0.31
C LEU A 45 -7.75 0.01 0.30
N THR A 46 -8.60 0.68 -0.44
CA THR A 46 -10.02 0.33 -0.56
C THR A 46 -10.46 0.39 -2.01
N THR A 47 -11.13 -0.67 -2.45
CA THR A 47 -11.90 -0.69 -3.68
C THR A 47 -13.38 -0.58 -3.30
N LYS A 48 -14.07 0.42 -3.82
CA LYS A 48 -15.52 0.56 -3.64
C LYS A 48 -16.24 0.08 -4.90
N SER A 49 -16.66 1.02 -5.74
CA SER A 49 -17.31 0.76 -7.02
C SER A 49 -16.34 0.79 -8.21
N GLU A 50 -15.14 1.31 -8.01
CA GLU A 50 -14.12 1.41 -9.07
C GLU A 50 -13.24 0.16 -9.06
N LEU A 51 -12.90 -0.34 -10.25
CA LEU A 51 -11.92 -1.42 -10.43
C LEU A 51 -10.46 -0.92 -10.35
N VAL A 52 -10.23 0.15 -9.60
CA VAL A 52 -8.91 0.77 -9.44
C VAL A 52 -8.57 0.92 -7.97
N VAL A 53 -7.38 0.45 -7.60
CA VAL A 53 -6.79 0.67 -6.27
C VAL A 53 -5.83 1.84 -6.35
N LYS A 54 -6.03 2.83 -5.48
CA LYS A 54 -5.14 3.99 -5.37
C LYS A 54 -4.61 4.08 -3.95
N GLY A 55 -3.32 4.30 -3.80
CA GLY A 55 -2.69 4.47 -2.48
C GLY A 55 -1.38 5.24 -2.58
N GLN A 56 -1.04 5.92 -1.51
CA GLN A 56 0.25 6.58 -1.37
C GLN A 56 1.27 5.54 -0.88
N ILE A 57 2.40 5.44 -1.53
CA ILE A 57 3.45 4.45 -1.22
C ILE A 57 4.59 5.09 -0.45
N GLY A 58 4.86 6.36 -0.68
CA GLY A 58 5.93 7.09 -0.02
C GLY A 58 5.91 8.57 -0.32
N THR A 59 6.95 9.24 0.10
CA THR A 59 7.21 10.67 -0.12
C THR A 59 8.51 10.83 -0.89
N GLU A 60 8.72 11.99 -1.51
CA GLU A 60 9.95 12.31 -2.26
C GLU A 60 11.22 12.33 -1.39
N SER A 61 11.07 12.44 -0.07
CA SER A 61 12.18 12.42 0.89
C SER A 61 12.69 11.01 1.22
N MET A 62 11.99 9.96 0.78
CA MET A 62 12.40 8.58 1.02
C MET A 62 13.45 8.14 0.00
N SER A 63 14.30 7.18 0.39
CA SER A 63 15.25 6.59 -0.54
C SER A 63 14.57 5.75 -1.62
N ASP A 64 15.20 5.63 -2.78
CA ASP A 64 14.65 4.83 -3.89
C ASP A 64 14.53 3.34 -3.54
N ASP A 65 15.43 2.83 -2.72
CA ASP A 65 15.41 1.43 -2.26
C ASP A 65 14.21 1.16 -1.35
N ASP A 66 13.93 2.05 -0.39
CA ASP A 66 12.77 1.95 0.50
C ASP A 66 11.46 2.05 -0.27
N LEU A 67 11.40 2.95 -1.28
CA LEU A 67 10.24 3.07 -2.17
C LEU A 67 10.02 1.79 -2.98
N ALA A 68 11.08 1.19 -3.49
CA ALA A 68 11.00 -0.06 -4.25
C ALA A 68 10.52 -1.23 -3.38
N GLU A 69 10.96 -1.30 -2.13
CA GLU A 69 10.51 -2.31 -1.16
C GLU A 69 9.03 -2.11 -0.81
N ASN A 70 8.60 -0.89 -0.55
CA ASN A 70 7.21 -0.55 -0.30
C ASN A 70 6.30 -0.92 -1.49
N ILE A 71 6.72 -0.63 -2.72
CA ILE A 71 5.97 -0.98 -3.94
C ILE A 71 5.80 -2.50 -4.02
N LYS A 72 6.88 -3.25 -3.82
CA LYS A 72 6.86 -4.71 -3.86
C LYS A 72 5.94 -5.27 -2.79
N HIS A 73 6.06 -4.79 -1.55
CA HIS A 73 5.22 -5.24 -0.44
C HIS A 73 3.73 -4.99 -0.68
N VAL A 74 3.37 -3.81 -1.21
CA VAL A 74 1.98 -3.47 -1.56
C VAL A 74 1.48 -4.36 -2.69
N TYR A 75 2.30 -4.60 -3.73
CA TYR A 75 1.95 -5.46 -4.86
C TYR A 75 1.69 -6.90 -4.41
N ASP A 76 2.59 -7.47 -3.61
CA ASP A 76 2.46 -8.83 -3.07
C ASP A 76 1.21 -8.96 -2.19
N LYS A 77 0.92 -7.98 -1.35
CA LYS A 77 -0.29 -7.97 -0.52
C LYS A 77 -1.57 -7.88 -1.34
N LEU A 78 -1.58 -7.05 -2.38
CA LEU A 78 -2.72 -6.95 -3.29
C LEU A 78 -2.93 -8.25 -4.07
N SER A 79 -1.86 -8.81 -4.65
CA SER A 79 -1.91 -10.08 -5.38
C SER A 79 -2.47 -11.21 -4.51
N ASN A 80 -2.00 -11.34 -3.27
CA ASN A 80 -2.47 -12.36 -2.34
C ASN A 80 -3.92 -12.15 -1.86
N SER A 81 -4.45 -10.93 -1.95
CA SER A 81 -5.83 -10.61 -1.55
C SER A 81 -6.84 -10.82 -2.68
N LEU A 82 -6.38 -10.94 -3.92
CA LEU A 82 -7.23 -11.10 -5.09
C LEU A 82 -7.45 -12.58 -5.42
N PRO A 83 -8.67 -12.98 -5.87
CA PRO A 83 -9.02 -14.39 -6.12
C PRO A 83 -8.16 -15.07 -7.18
N GLN A 84 -7.71 -14.33 -8.20
CA GLN A 84 -6.88 -14.84 -9.30
C GLN A 84 -5.45 -14.29 -9.23
N HIS A 85 -5.02 -13.81 -8.07
CA HIS A 85 -3.68 -13.28 -7.83
C HIS A 85 -3.25 -12.25 -8.90
N GLU A 86 -2.12 -12.47 -9.54
CA GLU A 86 -1.55 -11.55 -10.54
C GLU A 86 -2.42 -11.38 -11.81
N HIS A 87 -3.25 -12.38 -12.16
CA HIS A 87 -4.11 -12.30 -13.35
C HIS A 87 -5.22 -11.25 -13.24
N ASN A 88 -5.58 -10.85 -12.02
CA ASN A 88 -6.54 -9.77 -11.79
C ASN A 88 -5.93 -8.37 -11.96
N ILE A 89 -4.60 -8.26 -11.96
CA ILE A 89 -3.89 -6.98 -12.08
C ILE A 89 -3.54 -6.76 -13.55
N LYS A 90 -4.32 -5.92 -14.22
CA LYS A 90 -4.11 -5.61 -15.64
C LYS A 90 -2.92 -4.66 -15.85
N ASN A 91 -2.88 -3.56 -15.13
CA ASN A 91 -1.84 -2.55 -15.23
C ASN A 91 -1.55 -1.94 -13.86
N SER A 92 -0.29 -1.70 -13.58
CA SER A 92 0.18 -0.99 -12.39
C SER A 92 0.92 0.27 -12.81
N PHE A 93 0.55 1.39 -12.21
CA PHE A 93 1.17 2.68 -12.51
C PHE A 93 1.75 3.30 -11.25
N LEU A 94 2.94 3.85 -11.37
CA LEU A 94 3.54 4.71 -10.37
C LEU A 94 3.59 6.13 -10.90
N LYS A 95 3.23 7.11 -10.07
CA LYS A 95 3.33 8.53 -10.43
C LYS A 95 3.59 9.38 -9.19
N LEU A 96 4.25 10.49 -9.38
CA LEU A 96 4.22 11.60 -8.43
C LEU A 96 2.84 12.26 -8.47
N THR A 97 2.45 12.97 -7.42
CA THR A 97 1.11 13.58 -7.30
C THR A 97 0.73 14.40 -8.54
N MET A 98 1.65 15.22 -9.04
CA MET A 98 1.48 16.04 -10.24
C MET A 98 2.25 15.52 -11.46
N GLY A 99 2.93 14.37 -11.34
CA GLY A 99 3.76 13.81 -12.39
C GLY A 99 3.01 12.95 -13.41
N LYS A 100 3.70 12.60 -14.49
CA LYS A 100 3.20 11.65 -15.49
C LYS A 100 3.22 10.22 -14.91
N PRO A 101 2.22 9.38 -15.23
CA PRO A 101 2.20 7.98 -14.78
C PRO A 101 3.27 7.16 -15.51
N ALA A 102 4.06 6.40 -14.76
CA ALA A 102 4.98 5.40 -15.27
C ALA A 102 4.36 4.00 -15.10
N LEU A 103 4.36 3.20 -16.15
CA LEU A 103 3.83 1.83 -16.12
C LEU A 103 4.81 0.91 -15.39
N LEU A 104 4.33 0.23 -14.36
CA LEU A 104 5.04 -0.84 -13.66
C LEU A 104 4.61 -2.19 -14.25
N GLY A 105 5.56 -3.09 -14.51
CA GLY A 105 5.25 -4.47 -14.93
C GLY A 105 5.04 -4.67 -16.43
N GLY A 106 5.36 -3.71 -17.30
CA GLY A 106 5.43 -3.93 -18.74
C GLY A 106 6.67 -4.75 -19.15
N LYS A 107 6.73 -5.18 -20.43
CA LYS A 107 7.88 -5.93 -20.98
C LYS A 107 9.24 -5.27 -20.67
N ALA A 108 9.29 -3.95 -20.63
CA ALA A 108 10.48 -3.18 -20.28
C ALA A 108 10.92 -3.36 -18.81
N TRP A 109 9.98 -3.53 -17.88
CA TRP A 109 10.24 -3.78 -16.46
C TRP A 109 10.84 -5.18 -16.25
N ASN A 110 10.26 -6.19 -16.88
CA ASN A 110 10.79 -7.56 -16.81
C ASN A 110 12.20 -7.67 -17.40
N GLN A 111 12.48 -7.00 -18.52
CA GLN A 111 13.83 -6.95 -19.06
C GLN A 111 14.83 -6.25 -18.13
N LYS A 112 14.43 -5.16 -17.49
CA LYS A 112 15.28 -4.44 -16.54
C LYS A 112 15.56 -5.26 -15.27
N LEU A 113 14.56 -5.98 -14.74
CA LEU A 113 14.73 -6.90 -13.62
C LEU A 113 15.64 -8.07 -13.97
N LEU A 114 15.48 -8.67 -15.13
CA LEU A 114 16.32 -9.77 -15.62
C LEU A 114 17.78 -9.32 -15.78
N SER A 115 18.01 -8.14 -16.35
CA SER A 115 19.35 -7.58 -16.50
C SER A 115 20.03 -7.26 -15.16
N GLN A 116 19.26 -6.76 -14.19
CA GLN A 116 19.79 -6.51 -12.84
C GLN A 116 20.08 -7.82 -12.09
N LYS A 117 19.25 -8.84 -12.26
CA LYS A 117 19.48 -10.17 -11.66
C LYS A 117 20.75 -10.81 -12.22
N GLN A 118 20.93 -10.76 -13.53
CA GLN A 118 22.15 -11.24 -14.19
C GLN A 118 23.40 -10.50 -13.74
N LYS A 119 23.32 -9.17 -13.58
CA LYS A 119 24.43 -8.35 -13.10
C LYS A 119 24.80 -8.67 -11.64
N ARG A 120 23.82 -8.98 -10.79
CA ARG A 120 24.07 -9.41 -9.40
C ARG A 120 24.67 -10.82 -9.32
N GLU A 121 24.29 -11.71 -10.21
CA GLU A 121 24.86 -13.07 -10.30
C GLU A 121 26.32 -13.03 -10.76
N GLN A 122 26.66 -12.15 -11.73
CA GLN A 122 28.03 -11.94 -12.18
C GLN A 122 28.96 -11.31 -11.13
N LEU A 123 28.43 -10.51 -10.22
CA LEU A 123 29.21 -9.91 -9.12
C LEU A 123 29.41 -10.87 -7.93
N ARG A 124 28.73 -12.01 -7.93
CA ARG A 124 28.77 -13.01 -6.83
C ARG A 124 29.65 -14.21 -7.16
N ASN A 125 30.08 -14.36 -8.41
CA ASN A 125 31.06 -15.32 -8.90
C ASN A 125 32.42 -14.64 -9.08
#